data_1e9c8f64900023d065328383c25a98e2
#
_entry.id   1e9c8f64900023d065328383c25a98e2
#
_cell.length_a   1.000
_cell.length_b   1.000
_cell.length_c   1.000
_cell.angle_alpha   90.00
_cell.angle_beta   90.00
_cell.angle_gamma   90.00
#
_symmetry.space_group_name_H-M   'P 1'
#
loop_
_entity.id
_entity.type
_entity.pdbx_description
1 polymer ?
#
loop_
_entity_poly.entity_id
_entity_poly.type
_entity_poly.pdbx_seq_one_letter_code
_entity_poly.pdbx_strand_id
1 'polypeptide(L)'
;KMPEGARIVFVTSHQAHFIREVETMDEYKPVAESKRAGEDALIAEIPALSEKGISLVVVSADMIEGTVTATLLNRLHPGAIEQRRETAGKLYTVNEFAQEIAKMVTADVETGHVELVGGARGFID
;
A
#
# COMPACT_ATOMS: atom_id res chain seq x y z
N LYS A 1 21.11 1.12 -11.99
CA LYS A 1 20.62 0.75 -13.32
C LYS A 1 20.01 -0.65 -13.29
N MET A 2 18.74 -0.74 -13.57
CA MET A 2 18.02 -2.01 -13.45
C MET A 2 18.10 -2.81 -14.74
N PRO A 3 18.36 -4.13 -14.66
CA PRO A 3 18.37 -4.96 -15.85
C PRO A 3 16.98 -5.21 -16.41
N GLU A 4 16.93 -5.64 -17.67
CA GLU A 4 15.70 -6.11 -18.30
C GLU A 4 15.13 -7.28 -17.49
N GLY A 5 13.82 -7.32 -17.30
CA GLY A 5 13.14 -8.33 -16.49
C GLY A 5 13.05 -7.97 -15.01
N ALA A 6 13.62 -6.83 -14.60
CA ALA A 6 13.52 -6.37 -13.22
C ALA A 6 12.10 -5.89 -12.89
N ARG A 7 11.79 -5.86 -11.62
CA ARG A 7 10.49 -5.40 -11.14
C ARG A 7 10.66 -4.42 -9.99
N ILE A 8 9.89 -3.35 -10.02
CA ILE A 8 9.75 -2.41 -8.91
C ILE A 8 8.47 -2.79 -8.15
N VAL A 9 8.60 -3.02 -6.84
CA VAL A 9 7.44 -3.24 -5.97
C VAL A 9 7.33 -2.01 -5.07
N PHE A 10 6.29 -1.22 -5.29
CA PHE A 10 6.03 -0.01 -4.52
C PHE A 10 5.05 -0.34 -3.40
N VAL A 11 5.46 -0.12 -2.16
CA VAL A 11 4.67 -0.44 -0.97
C VAL A 11 3.97 0.83 -0.49
N THR A 12 2.66 0.75 -0.32
CA THR A 12 1.85 1.87 0.15
C THR A 12 0.77 1.36 1.13
N SER A 13 -0.14 2.23 1.51
CA SER A 13 -1.25 1.88 2.39
C SER A 13 -2.57 2.22 1.72
N HIS A 14 -3.65 1.57 2.17
CA HIS A 14 -4.98 1.88 1.67
C HIS A 14 -5.34 3.36 1.90
N GLN A 15 -4.93 3.92 3.04
CA GLN A 15 -5.18 5.33 3.33
C GLN A 15 -4.55 6.25 2.28
N ALA A 16 -3.36 5.90 1.78
CA ALA A 16 -2.69 6.67 0.75
C ALA A 16 -3.23 6.34 -0.64
N HIS A 17 -3.38 5.06 -0.95
CA HIS A 17 -3.84 4.62 -2.26
C HIS A 17 -5.23 5.16 -2.60
N PHE A 18 -6.13 5.16 -1.63
CA PHE A 18 -7.52 5.62 -1.81
C PHE A 18 -7.76 7.05 -1.30
N ILE A 19 -6.72 7.86 -1.10
CA ILE A 19 -6.85 9.20 -0.50
C ILE A 19 -7.80 10.13 -1.28
N ARG A 20 -7.96 9.91 -2.56
CA ARG A 20 -8.85 10.72 -3.40
C ARG A 20 -10.32 10.31 -3.28
N GLU A 21 -10.58 9.09 -2.82
CA GLU A 21 -11.90 8.50 -2.72
C GLU A 21 -12.42 8.42 -1.29
N VAL A 22 -11.52 8.20 -0.32
CA VAL A 22 -11.87 7.99 1.08
C VAL A 22 -10.99 8.86 1.97
N GLU A 23 -11.61 9.60 2.88
CA GLU A 23 -10.87 10.43 3.82
C GLU A 23 -10.11 9.57 4.83
N THR A 24 -8.95 10.07 5.24
CA THR A 24 -8.15 9.47 6.30
C THR A 24 -8.07 10.44 7.49
N MET A 25 -7.42 10.02 8.58
CA MET A 25 -7.21 10.86 9.76
C MET A 25 -6.42 12.10 9.39
N ASP A 26 -6.78 13.26 9.94
CA ASP A 26 -6.13 14.54 9.63
C ASP A 26 -4.61 14.47 9.85
N GLU A 27 -4.17 13.79 10.90
CA GLU A 27 -2.76 13.67 11.22
C GLU A 27 -2.00 12.83 10.20
N TYR A 28 -2.68 11.91 9.54
CA TYR A 28 -2.07 11.04 8.53
C TYR A 28 -2.18 11.61 7.11
N LYS A 29 -3.08 12.56 6.90
CA LYS A 29 -3.35 13.10 5.56
C LYS A 29 -2.11 13.57 4.81
N PRO A 30 -1.20 14.36 5.40
CA PRO A 30 0.02 14.76 4.69
C PRO A 30 0.88 13.56 4.27
N VAL A 31 0.97 12.54 5.11
CA VAL A 31 1.71 11.32 4.80
C VAL A 31 1.04 10.57 3.66
N ALA A 32 -0.28 10.42 3.71
CA ALA A 32 -1.06 9.74 2.68
C ALA A 32 -0.93 10.45 1.33
N GLU A 33 -1.03 11.77 1.32
CA GLU A 33 -0.89 12.58 0.10
C GLU A 33 0.50 12.44 -0.50
N SER A 34 1.53 12.45 0.34
CA SER A 34 2.93 12.27 -0.07
C SER A 34 3.14 10.89 -0.73
N LYS A 35 2.63 9.84 -0.11
CA LYS A 35 2.72 8.48 -0.65
C LYS A 35 1.94 8.34 -1.96
N ARG A 36 0.76 8.97 -2.05
CA ARG A 36 -0.02 8.94 -3.29
C ARG A 36 0.71 9.66 -4.42
N ALA A 37 1.35 10.78 -4.13
CA ALA A 37 2.16 11.50 -5.12
C ALA A 37 3.31 10.62 -5.64
N GLY A 38 3.95 9.86 -4.76
CA GLY A 38 5.00 8.91 -5.16
C GLY A 38 4.46 7.79 -6.04
N GLU A 39 3.29 7.26 -5.71
CA GLU A 39 2.62 6.24 -6.51
C GLU A 39 2.28 6.79 -7.90
N ASP A 40 1.71 7.99 -7.98
CA ASP A 40 1.37 8.64 -9.24
C ASP A 40 2.61 8.85 -10.12
N ALA A 41 3.72 9.28 -9.52
CA ALA A 41 4.97 9.51 -10.24
C ALA A 41 5.50 8.22 -10.85
N LEU A 42 5.44 7.11 -10.12
CA LEU A 42 5.87 5.81 -10.62
C LEU A 42 4.93 5.28 -11.71
N ILE A 43 3.63 5.43 -11.55
CA ILE A 43 2.66 5.02 -12.55
C ILE A 43 2.90 5.77 -13.87
N ALA A 44 3.21 7.07 -13.78
CA ALA A 44 3.52 7.87 -14.97
C ALA A 44 4.75 7.38 -15.70
N GLU A 45 5.66 6.67 -15.04
CA GLU A 45 6.88 6.10 -15.63
C GLU A 45 6.67 4.72 -16.27
N ILE A 46 5.49 4.11 -16.11
CA ILE A 46 5.24 2.76 -16.63
C ILE A 46 5.59 2.62 -18.12
N PRO A 47 5.22 3.54 -19.03
CA PRO A 47 5.59 3.38 -20.44
C PRO A 47 7.11 3.32 -20.64
N ALA A 48 7.87 4.21 -20.00
CA ALA A 48 9.33 4.23 -20.09
C ALA A 48 9.96 2.98 -19.47
N LEU A 49 9.41 2.51 -18.34
CA LEU A 49 9.89 1.29 -17.69
C LEU A 49 9.63 0.06 -18.57
N SER A 50 8.44 -0.01 -19.17
CA SER A 50 8.07 -1.12 -20.07
C SER A 50 9.00 -1.22 -21.26
N GLU A 51 9.43 -0.11 -21.83
CA GLU A 51 10.40 -0.09 -22.92
C GLU A 51 11.73 -0.72 -22.51
N LYS A 52 12.07 -0.64 -21.23
CA LYS A 52 13.31 -1.23 -20.66
C LYS A 52 13.09 -2.65 -20.12
N GLY A 53 11.89 -3.21 -20.29
CA GLY A 53 11.54 -4.53 -19.78
C GLY A 53 11.39 -4.57 -18.27
N ILE A 54 11.08 -3.44 -17.64
CA ILE A 54 10.90 -3.32 -16.18
C ILE A 54 9.42 -3.20 -15.86
N SER A 55 8.91 -4.01 -14.92
CA SER A 55 7.53 -3.95 -14.48
C SER A 55 7.39 -3.20 -13.16
N LEU A 56 6.21 -2.64 -12.92
CA LEU A 56 5.86 -1.97 -11.68
C LEU A 56 4.64 -2.65 -11.06
N VAL A 57 4.72 -2.98 -9.78
CA VAL A 57 3.61 -3.53 -9.02
C VAL A 57 3.46 -2.70 -7.76
N VAL A 58 2.23 -2.38 -7.40
CA VAL A 58 1.90 -1.64 -6.18
C VAL A 58 1.31 -2.62 -5.17
N VAL A 59 1.80 -2.58 -3.94
CA VAL A 59 1.27 -3.39 -2.84
C VAL A 59 0.71 -2.45 -1.79
N SER A 60 -0.59 -2.56 -1.55
CA SER A 60 -1.29 -1.70 -0.60
C SER A 60 -1.92 -2.55 0.51
N ALA A 61 -1.82 -2.09 1.73
CA ALA A 61 -2.43 -2.76 2.88
C ALA A 61 -3.09 -1.77 3.82
N ASP A 62 -3.97 -2.28 4.67
CA ASP A 62 -4.56 -1.53 5.76
C ASP A 62 -3.51 -1.31 6.85
N MET A 63 -3.90 -0.76 7.98
CA MET A 63 -3.02 -0.57 9.13
C MET A 63 -2.29 -1.88 9.47
N ILE A 64 -0.97 -1.80 9.65
CA ILE A 64 -0.13 -2.96 9.98
C ILE A 64 0.10 -2.99 11.49
N GLU A 65 -0.29 -4.06 12.15
CA GLU A 65 -0.12 -4.23 13.59
C GLU A 65 1.36 -4.25 13.98
N GLY A 66 1.65 -3.64 15.12
CA GLY A 66 3.00 -3.63 15.68
C GLY A 66 3.92 -2.56 15.11
N THR A 67 3.44 -1.73 14.19
CA THR A 67 4.25 -0.63 13.65
C THR A 67 4.18 0.60 14.56
N VAL A 68 5.21 1.42 14.49
CA VAL A 68 5.24 2.71 15.20
C VAL A 68 4.10 3.61 14.73
N THR A 69 3.85 3.62 13.42
CA THR A 69 2.75 4.42 12.84
C THR A 69 1.39 4.00 13.40
N ALA A 70 1.10 2.70 13.42
CA ALA A 70 -0.17 2.20 13.97
C ALA A 70 -0.30 2.55 15.45
N THR A 71 0.77 2.39 16.24
CA THR A 71 0.79 2.72 17.65
C THR A 71 0.53 4.21 17.87
N LEU A 72 1.17 5.06 17.07
CA LEU A 72 0.99 6.51 17.19
C LEU A 72 -0.43 6.94 16.82
N LEU A 73 -0.98 6.41 15.74
CA LEU A 73 -2.36 6.72 15.34
C LEU A 73 -3.37 6.26 16.40
N ASN A 74 -3.13 5.09 17.01
CA ASN A 74 -4.00 4.60 18.07
C ASN A 74 -3.92 5.47 19.34
N ARG A 75 -2.75 6.08 19.59
CA ARG A 75 -2.58 7.00 20.71
C ARG A 75 -3.34 8.31 20.48
N LEU A 76 -3.31 8.82 19.24
CA LEU A 76 -4.02 10.04 18.85
C LEU A 76 -5.53 9.82 18.78
N HIS A 77 -5.93 8.64 18.36
CA HIS A 77 -7.33 8.23 18.23
C HIS A 77 -7.52 6.88 18.94
N PRO A 78 -7.74 6.89 20.26
CA PRO A 78 -7.90 5.66 21.03
C PRO A 78 -8.97 4.74 20.43
N GLY A 79 -8.63 3.48 20.23
CA GLY A 79 -9.52 2.50 19.61
C GLY A 79 -9.40 2.41 18.09
N ALA A 80 -8.51 3.20 17.47
CA ALA A 80 -8.36 3.20 16.00
C ALA A 80 -7.94 1.83 15.46
N ILE A 81 -6.99 1.16 16.11
CA ILE A 81 -6.54 -0.18 15.70
C ILE A 81 -7.70 -1.17 15.76
N GLU A 82 -8.44 -1.16 16.87
CA GLU A 82 -9.55 -2.09 17.10
C GLU A 82 -10.65 -1.86 16.06
N GLN A 83 -10.99 -0.60 15.81
CA GLN A 83 -12.00 -0.23 14.83
C GLN A 83 -11.61 -0.71 13.43
N ARG A 84 -10.36 -0.53 13.04
CA ARG A 84 -9.88 -1.00 11.74
C ARG A 84 -9.88 -2.52 11.66
N ARG A 85 -9.50 -3.20 12.74
CA ARG A 85 -9.55 -4.66 12.79
C ARG A 85 -10.97 -5.18 12.59
N GLU A 86 -11.96 -4.54 13.21
CA GLU A 86 -13.36 -4.92 13.06
C GLU A 86 -13.84 -4.72 11.62
N THR A 87 -13.51 -3.59 11.01
CA THR A 87 -13.92 -3.27 9.63
C THR A 87 -13.24 -4.20 8.62
N ALA A 88 -11.95 -4.39 8.76
CA ALA A 88 -11.15 -5.18 7.81
C ALA A 88 -11.26 -6.69 8.05
N GLY A 89 -11.71 -7.10 9.22
CA GLY A 89 -11.77 -8.51 9.64
C GLY A 89 -10.46 -9.00 10.23
N LYS A 90 -9.33 -8.49 9.74
CA LYS A 90 -7.99 -8.84 10.22
C LYS A 90 -7.03 -7.73 9.83
N LEU A 91 -6.10 -7.41 10.73
CA LEU A 91 -4.95 -6.57 10.39
C LEU A 91 -3.71 -7.46 10.31
N TYR A 92 -2.88 -7.22 9.30
CA TYR A 92 -1.66 -8.00 9.08
C TYR A 92 -0.57 -7.55 10.02
N THR A 93 0.26 -8.49 10.45
CA THR A 93 1.50 -8.18 11.18
C THR A 93 2.59 -7.79 10.18
N VAL A 94 3.70 -7.24 10.68
CA VAL A 94 4.85 -6.88 9.84
C VAL A 94 5.34 -8.11 9.05
N ASN A 95 5.49 -9.26 9.71
CA ASN A 95 5.95 -10.49 9.05
C ASN A 95 4.99 -10.97 7.97
N GLU A 96 3.69 -10.95 8.26
CA GLU A 96 2.68 -11.36 7.29
C GLU A 96 2.68 -10.44 6.07
N PHE A 97 2.78 -9.13 6.30
CA PHE A 97 2.82 -8.17 5.20
C PHE A 97 4.10 -8.33 4.37
N ALA A 98 5.23 -8.53 5.03
CA ALA A 98 6.51 -8.78 4.34
C ALA A 98 6.42 -9.99 3.42
N GLN A 99 5.75 -11.05 3.85
CA GLN A 99 5.54 -12.24 3.02
C GLN A 99 4.69 -11.93 1.78
N GLU A 100 3.67 -11.09 1.92
CA GLU A 100 2.83 -10.69 0.78
C GLU A 100 3.61 -9.83 -0.21
N ILE A 101 4.48 -8.95 0.28
CA ILE A 101 5.38 -8.16 -0.57
C ILE A 101 6.32 -9.09 -1.34
N ALA A 102 6.92 -10.06 -0.64
CA ALA A 102 7.84 -11.01 -1.26
C ALA A 102 7.17 -11.83 -2.36
N LYS A 103 5.92 -12.22 -2.18
CA LYS A 103 5.15 -12.93 -3.21
C LYS A 103 5.03 -12.10 -4.48
N MET A 104 4.87 -10.79 -4.35
CA MET A 104 4.66 -9.91 -5.50
C MET A 104 5.93 -9.67 -6.31
N VAL A 105 7.10 -9.97 -5.74
CA VAL A 105 8.37 -9.85 -6.46
C VAL A 105 8.40 -10.78 -7.68
N THR A 106 7.80 -11.97 -7.57
CA THR A 106 7.81 -12.99 -8.62
C THR A 106 6.43 -13.39 -9.11
N ALA A 107 5.36 -12.74 -8.65
CA ALA A 107 4.00 -13.08 -9.05
C ALA A 107 3.79 -12.82 -10.55
N ASP A 108 2.99 -13.68 -11.18
CA ASP A 108 2.65 -13.55 -12.60
C ASP A 108 1.49 -12.56 -12.75
N VAL A 109 1.83 -11.28 -12.68
CA VAL A 109 0.88 -10.17 -12.82
C VAL A 109 1.44 -9.15 -13.80
N GLU A 110 0.55 -8.38 -14.42
CA GLU A 110 0.94 -7.34 -15.37
C GLU A 110 1.51 -6.11 -14.66
N THR A 111 2.34 -5.36 -15.37
CA THR A 111 2.82 -4.07 -14.88
C THR A 111 1.62 -3.14 -14.62
N GLY A 112 1.66 -2.41 -13.53
CA GLY A 112 0.53 -1.58 -13.11
C GLY A 112 -0.44 -2.30 -12.16
N HIS A 113 -0.24 -3.60 -11.92
CA HIS A 113 -1.08 -4.36 -10.98
C HIS A 113 -1.00 -3.74 -9.57
N VAL A 114 -2.15 -3.64 -8.92
CA VAL A 114 -2.25 -3.21 -7.53
C VAL A 114 -2.75 -4.39 -6.70
N GLU A 115 -1.92 -4.86 -5.80
CA GLU A 115 -2.29 -5.92 -4.87
C GLU A 115 -2.86 -5.30 -3.59
N LEU A 116 -4.14 -5.56 -3.32
CA LEU A 116 -4.82 -5.09 -2.11
C LEU A 116 -4.75 -6.21 -1.07
N VAL A 117 -3.73 -6.14 -0.22
CA VAL A 117 -3.45 -7.20 0.77
C VAL A 117 -4.60 -7.30 1.77
N GLY A 118 -5.22 -8.46 1.83
CA GLY A 118 -6.39 -8.69 2.70
C GLY A 118 -7.68 -8.03 2.19
N GLY A 119 -7.67 -7.54 0.96
CA GLY A 119 -8.80 -6.77 0.41
C GLY A 119 -8.76 -5.32 0.87
N ALA A 120 -9.80 -4.56 0.58
CA ALA A 120 -9.86 -3.12 0.87
C ALA A 120 -11.23 -2.74 1.45
N ARG A 121 -11.71 -3.51 2.41
CA ARG A 121 -12.99 -3.27 3.04
C ARG A 121 -13.00 -1.92 3.76
N GLY A 122 -14.04 -1.13 3.51
CA GLY A 122 -14.14 0.25 4.03
C GLY A 122 -13.54 1.29 3.08
N PHE A 123 -12.87 0.87 2.00
CA PHE A 123 -12.30 1.76 0.98
C PHE A 123 -13.00 1.59 -0.37
N ILE A 124 -13.41 0.38 -0.72
CA ILE A 124 -14.11 0.11 -1.98
C ILE A 124 -15.47 -0.59 -1.78
N ASP A 125 -15.82 -0.93 -0.56
CA ASP A 125 -17.12 -1.53 -0.23
C ASP A 125 -17.95 -0.65 0.70
#